data_44857fc073ead7a3795db0789dfa5171
#
_entry.id   44857fc073ead7a3795db0789dfa5171
#
_cell.length_a   1.000
_cell.length_b   1.000
_cell.length_c   1.000
_cell.angle_alpha   90.00
_cell.angle_beta   90.00
_cell.angle_gamma   90.00
#
_symmetry.space_group_name_H-M   'P 1'
#
loop_
_entity.id
_entity.type
_entity.pdbx_description
1 polymer ?
#
loop_
_entity_poly.entity_id
_entity_poly.type
_entity_poly.pdbx_seq_one_letter_code
_entity_poly.pdbx_strand_id
1 'polypeptide(L)'
;MAIRTAILTISDKCSQGKREDKSGRTIEEMLPEDIYEVCQKIIIPDDYGTITRTLRQFSDVLKVQVVLTTGGTGLGPRDVTPEATIAVCDRRIPGIGEILRSESYRKTPNAVLSRGVSVMRDNTLIINLPGSPKAVRECMEIILEFLPHAVDMIHGGGH
;
A
#
# COMPACT_ATOMS: atom_id res chain seq x y z
N MET A 1 5.72 -8.91 19.15
CA MET A 1 4.36 -9.03 18.58
C MET A 1 4.42 -8.77 17.09
N ALA A 2 3.71 -9.55 16.30
CA ALA A 2 3.67 -9.37 14.86
C ALA A 2 2.94 -8.07 14.48
N ILE A 3 3.40 -7.43 13.40
CA ILE A 3 2.78 -6.22 12.86
C ILE A 3 1.52 -6.64 12.08
N ARG A 4 0.36 -6.21 12.53
CA ARG A 4 -0.91 -6.51 11.91
C ARG A 4 -1.04 -5.72 10.60
N THR A 5 -1.18 -6.43 9.50
CA THR A 5 -1.08 -5.88 8.14
C THR A 5 -2.28 -6.28 7.30
N ALA A 6 -2.79 -5.35 6.51
CA ALA A 6 -3.80 -5.63 5.49
C ALA A 6 -3.23 -5.38 4.09
N ILE A 7 -3.62 -6.21 3.14
CA ILE A 7 -3.24 -6.10 1.74
C ILE A 7 -4.50 -5.80 0.93
N LEU A 8 -4.45 -4.72 0.15
CA LEU A 8 -5.58 -4.27 -0.66
C LEU A 8 -5.18 -4.16 -2.12
N THR A 9 -5.70 -5.06 -2.93
CA THR A 9 -5.53 -4.99 -4.38
C THR A 9 -6.68 -4.20 -4.98
N ILE A 10 -6.34 -3.13 -5.71
CA ILE A 10 -7.28 -2.22 -6.33
C ILE A 10 -7.16 -2.40 -7.84
N SER A 11 -8.11 -3.12 -8.42
CA SER A 11 -8.09 -3.48 -9.83
C SER A 11 -9.48 -3.91 -10.30
N ASP A 12 -10.01 -3.21 -11.30
CA ASP A 12 -11.27 -3.59 -11.93
C ASP A 12 -11.20 -5.02 -12.48
N LYS A 13 -10.13 -5.35 -13.20
CA LYS A 13 -9.97 -6.66 -13.82
C LYS A 13 -9.85 -7.79 -12.81
N CYS A 14 -9.05 -7.60 -11.76
CA CYS A 14 -8.94 -8.59 -10.70
C CYS A 14 -10.25 -8.76 -9.95
N SER A 15 -10.96 -7.67 -9.66
CA SER A 15 -12.25 -7.72 -8.96
C SER A 15 -13.34 -8.43 -9.76
N GLN A 16 -13.24 -8.42 -11.09
CA GLN A 16 -14.16 -9.10 -11.99
C GLN A 16 -13.76 -10.54 -12.32
N GLY A 17 -12.65 -11.01 -11.77
CA GLY A 17 -12.13 -12.34 -12.06
C GLY A 17 -11.48 -12.48 -13.44
N LYS A 18 -11.21 -11.36 -14.13
CA LYS A 18 -10.63 -11.36 -15.49
C LYS A 18 -9.10 -11.42 -15.48
N ARG A 19 -8.48 -11.23 -14.33
CA ARG A 19 -7.02 -11.25 -14.13
C ARG A 19 -6.72 -11.84 -12.76
N GLU A 20 -5.66 -12.66 -12.69
CA GLU A 20 -5.14 -13.16 -11.42
C GLU A 20 -4.45 -12.03 -10.65
N ASP A 21 -4.64 -11.96 -9.34
CA ASP A 21 -3.99 -10.99 -8.47
C ASP A 21 -2.57 -11.46 -8.10
N LYS A 22 -1.64 -11.25 -9.00
CA LYS A 22 -0.22 -11.59 -8.78
C LYS A 22 0.45 -10.59 -7.84
N SER A 23 0.07 -9.32 -7.91
CA SER A 23 0.69 -8.25 -7.10
C SER A 23 0.37 -8.40 -5.63
N GLY A 24 -0.89 -8.64 -5.28
CA GLY A 24 -1.28 -8.90 -3.88
C GLY A 24 -0.61 -10.14 -3.32
N ARG A 25 -0.50 -11.19 -4.12
CA ARG A 25 0.22 -12.41 -3.72
C ARG A 25 1.71 -12.11 -3.50
N THR A 26 2.34 -11.33 -4.37
CA THR A 26 3.74 -10.95 -4.22
C THR A 26 3.98 -10.21 -2.90
N ILE A 27 3.10 -9.27 -2.54
CA ILE A 27 3.20 -8.57 -1.25
C ILE A 27 3.16 -9.58 -0.10
N GLU A 28 2.17 -10.46 -0.11
CA GLU A 28 2.00 -11.47 0.94
C GLU A 28 3.23 -12.37 1.08
N GLU A 29 3.75 -12.87 -0.03
CA GLU A 29 4.90 -13.75 -0.06
C GLU A 29 6.19 -13.08 0.44
N MET A 30 6.32 -11.77 0.25
CA MET A 30 7.51 -11.01 0.63
C MET A 30 7.50 -10.55 2.11
N LEU A 31 6.36 -10.60 2.78
CA LEU A 31 6.27 -10.22 4.18
C LEU A 31 6.77 -11.37 5.07
N PRO A 32 7.88 -11.18 5.84
CA PRO A 32 8.34 -12.23 6.76
C PRO A 32 7.27 -12.56 7.81
N GLU A 33 6.90 -13.84 7.90
CA GLU A 33 5.81 -14.30 8.78
C GLU A 33 6.13 -14.15 10.27
N ASP A 34 7.40 -14.12 10.64
CA ASP A 34 7.84 -13.88 12.02
C ASP A 34 7.72 -12.42 12.45
N ILE A 35 7.55 -11.50 11.49
CA ILE A 35 7.44 -10.05 11.76
C ILE A 35 6.02 -9.55 11.49
N TYR A 36 5.36 -10.04 10.45
CA TYR A 36 4.07 -9.54 9.99
C TYR A 36 2.97 -10.60 10.08
N GLU A 37 1.79 -10.16 10.47
CA GLU A 37 0.56 -10.97 10.42
C GLU A 37 -0.39 -10.35 9.40
N VAL A 38 -0.67 -11.07 8.31
CA VAL A 38 -1.63 -10.62 7.30
C VAL A 38 -3.04 -10.91 7.81
N CYS A 39 -3.70 -9.88 8.34
CA CYS A 39 -5.05 -9.98 8.91
C CYS A 39 -6.13 -9.99 7.85
N GLN A 40 -5.92 -9.31 6.73
CA GLN A 40 -6.86 -9.21 5.63
C GLN A 40 -6.10 -9.10 4.31
N LYS A 41 -6.65 -9.75 3.28
CA LYS A 41 -6.17 -9.64 1.91
C LYS A 41 -7.40 -9.67 1.01
N ILE A 42 -7.75 -8.55 0.42
CA ILE A 42 -8.94 -8.43 -0.42
C ILE A 42 -8.65 -7.70 -1.72
N ILE A 43 -9.54 -7.90 -2.68
CA ILE A 43 -9.50 -7.28 -4.01
C ILE A 43 -10.76 -6.43 -4.16
N ILE A 44 -10.60 -5.18 -4.58
CA ILE A 44 -11.72 -4.28 -4.84
C ILE A 44 -11.56 -3.59 -6.21
N PRO A 45 -12.65 -3.08 -6.79
CA PRO A 45 -12.56 -2.33 -8.05
C PRO A 45 -11.92 -0.95 -7.85
N ASP A 46 -11.55 -0.33 -8.96
CA ASP A 46 -11.03 1.05 -9.01
C ASP A 46 -12.16 2.06 -8.80
N ASP A 47 -12.76 2.03 -7.62
CA ASP A 47 -13.88 2.88 -7.23
C ASP A 47 -13.53 3.69 -5.99
N TYR A 48 -13.56 5.01 -6.12
CA TYR A 48 -13.18 5.94 -5.06
C TYR A 48 -13.90 5.67 -3.73
N GLY A 49 -15.21 5.50 -3.78
CA GLY A 49 -16.01 5.26 -2.58
C GLY A 49 -15.68 3.93 -1.90
N THR A 50 -15.48 2.88 -2.69
CA THR A 50 -15.11 1.56 -2.20
C THR A 50 -13.71 1.60 -1.56
N ILE A 51 -12.76 2.28 -2.18
CA ILE A 51 -11.41 2.41 -1.64
C ILE A 51 -11.43 3.15 -0.31
N THR A 52 -12.10 4.30 -0.22
CA THR A 52 -12.15 5.09 1.02
C THR A 52 -12.81 4.31 2.15
N ARG A 53 -13.93 3.64 1.89
CA ARG A 53 -14.63 2.83 2.90
C ARG A 53 -13.74 1.68 3.40
N THR A 54 -13.05 1.01 2.48
CA THR A 54 -12.18 -0.12 2.83
C THR A 54 -10.99 0.33 3.68
N LEU A 55 -10.35 1.44 3.32
CA LEU A 55 -9.23 1.98 4.09
C LEU A 55 -9.67 2.39 5.50
N ARG A 56 -10.84 3.03 5.63
CA ARG A 56 -11.41 3.37 6.95
C ARG A 56 -11.72 2.12 7.76
N GLN A 57 -12.29 1.10 7.14
CA GLN A 57 -12.56 -0.18 7.81
C GLN A 57 -11.28 -0.79 8.38
N PHE A 58 -10.22 -0.83 7.61
CA PHE A 58 -8.94 -1.40 8.04
C PHE A 58 -8.34 -0.62 9.20
N SER A 59 -8.40 0.70 9.15
CA SER A 59 -7.84 1.56 10.19
C SER A 59 -8.73 1.67 11.43
N ASP A 60 -10.01 1.97 11.25
CA ASP A 60 -10.91 2.34 12.35
C ASP A 60 -11.52 1.13 13.06
N VAL A 61 -11.79 0.06 12.32
CA VAL A 61 -12.46 -1.14 12.86
C VAL A 61 -11.47 -2.26 13.13
N LEU A 62 -10.72 -2.68 12.11
CA LEU A 62 -9.75 -3.76 12.26
C LEU A 62 -8.48 -3.31 12.99
N LYS A 63 -8.20 -2.01 12.98
CA LYS A 63 -7.06 -1.40 13.66
C LYS A 63 -5.74 -2.07 13.27
N VAL A 64 -5.57 -2.31 11.97
CA VAL A 64 -4.29 -2.80 11.46
C VAL A 64 -3.22 -1.71 11.57
N GLN A 65 -1.98 -2.12 11.70
CA GLN A 65 -0.85 -1.18 11.84
C GLN A 65 -0.32 -0.71 10.49
N VAL A 66 -0.46 -1.56 9.46
CA VAL A 66 0.01 -1.26 8.10
C VAL A 66 -1.05 -1.70 7.09
N VAL A 67 -1.30 -0.85 6.09
CA VAL A 67 -2.06 -1.21 4.89
C VAL A 67 -1.14 -1.04 3.69
N LEU A 68 -0.98 -2.09 2.92
CA LEU A 68 -0.24 -2.06 1.66
C LEU A 68 -1.25 -2.19 0.54
N THR A 69 -1.40 -1.14 -0.28
CA THR A 69 -2.27 -1.19 -1.46
C THR A 69 -1.46 -1.43 -2.71
N THR A 70 -2.03 -2.06 -3.71
CA THR A 70 -1.40 -2.22 -5.03
C THR A 70 -2.43 -1.94 -6.11
N GLY A 71 -2.03 -1.16 -7.12
CA GLY A 71 -2.87 -0.78 -8.23
C GLY A 71 -3.50 0.61 -8.10
N GLY A 72 -4.00 1.10 -9.22
CA GLY A 72 -4.72 2.38 -9.30
C GLY A 72 -3.88 3.64 -9.10
N THR A 73 -2.56 3.57 -9.34
CA THR A 73 -1.64 4.69 -9.10
C THR A 73 -1.13 5.38 -10.37
N GLY A 74 -1.63 5.00 -11.53
CA GLY A 74 -1.19 5.56 -12.82
C GLY A 74 -1.91 6.85 -13.21
N LEU A 75 -1.92 7.12 -14.50
CA LEU A 75 -2.47 8.36 -15.08
C LEU A 75 -3.84 8.13 -15.73
N GLY A 76 -4.36 6.91 -15.69
CA GLY A 76 -5.64 6.58 -16.32
C GLY A 76 -6.83 7.20 -15.57
N PRO A 77 -7.99 7.33 -16.26
CA PRO A 77 -9.16 7.95 -15.63
C PRO A 77 -9.76 7.13 -14.49
N ARG A 78 -9.45 5.84 -14.42
CA ARG A 78 -9.89 4.96 -13.33
C ARG A 78 -8.86 4.85 -12.21
N ASP A 79 -7.68 5.45 -12.36
CA ASP A 79 -6.63 5.40 -11.34
C ASP A 79 -6.89 6.48 -10.29
N VAL A 80 -7.57 6.12 -9.21
CA VAL A 80 -8.00 7.04 -8.15
C VAL A 80 -7.49 6.65 -6.76
N THR A 81 -6.59 5.66 -6.68
CA THR A 81 -6.05 5.21 -5.39
C THR A 81 -5.39 6.34 -4.60
N PRO A 82 -4.53 7.20 -5.19
CA PRO A 82 -3.90 8.28 -4.42
C PRO A 82 -4.92 9.26 -3.83
N GLU A 83 -5.92 9.67 -4.63
CA GLU A 83 -6.96 10.59 -4.19
C GLU A 83 -7.79 10.01 -3.05
N ALA A 84 -8.18 8.74 -3.15
CA ALA A 84 -8.93 8.06 -2.09
C ALA A 84 -8.10 7.91 -0.81
N THR A 85 -6.80 7.61 -0.95
CA THR A 85 -5.89 7.47 0.18
C THR A 85 -5.70 8.80 0.90
N ILE A 86 -5.52 9.90 0.16
CA ILE A 86 -5.42 11.25 0.73
C ILE A 86 -6.71 11.64 1.44
N ALA A 87 -7.86 11.26 0.90
CA ALA A 87 -9.16 11.61 1.50
C ALA A 87 -9.37 11.04 2.90
N VAL A 88 -8.70 9.95 3.24
CA VAL A 88 -8.84 9.31 4.57
C VAL A 88 -7.67 9.62 5.51
N CYS A 89 -6.65 10.35 5.07
CA CYS A 89 -5.43 10.53 5.85
C CYS A 89 -5.53 11.68 6.87
N ASP A 90 -4.80 11.51 7.96
CA ASP A 90 -4.55 12.57 8.94
C ASP A 90 -3.23 13.29 8.65
N ARG A 91 -2.22 12.54 8.21
CA ARG A 91 -0.88 13.04 7.92
C ARG A 91 -0.33 12.38 6.69
N ARG A 92 0.54 13.08 5.97
CA ARG A 92 1.26 12.54 4.82
C ARG A 92 2.70 12.24 5.20
N ILE A 93 3.26 11.20 4.58
CA ILE A 93 4.67 10.82 4.76
C ILE A 93 5.32 10.84 3.38
N PRO A 94 5.65 12.04 2.85
CA PRO A 94 6.08 12.15 1.45
C PRO A 94 7.39 11.41 1.13
N GLY A 95 8.27 11.24 2.11
CA GLY A 95 9.56 10.58 1.91
C GLY A 95 9.46 9.15 1.40
N ILE A 96 8.43 8.41 1.78
CA ILE A 96 8.26 7.02 1.30
C ILE A 96 7.97 7.01 -0.21
N GLY A 97 7.01 7.80 -0.66
CA GLY A 97 6.71 7.90 -2.10
C GLY A 97 7.89 8.43 -2.91
N GLU A 98 8.62 9.37 -2.36
CA GLU A 98 9.82 9.94 -2.99
C GLU A 98 10.89 8.88 -3.22
N ILE A 99 11.23 8.09 -2.20
CA ILE A 99 12.26 7.05 -2.34
C ILE A 99 11.80 5.91 -3.26
N LEU A 100 10.52 5.53 -3.21
CA LEU A 100 9.99 4.50 -4.10
C LEU A 100 10.10 4.93 -5.56
N ARG A 101 9.71 6.16 -5.89
CA ARG A 101 9.83 6.68 -7.26
C ARG A 101 11.29 6.84 -7.69
N SER A 102 12.13 7.39 -6.83
CA SER A 102 13.55 7.64 -7.12
C SER A 102 14.30 6.34 -7.41
N GLU A 103 14.15 5.34 -6.55
CA GLU A 103 14.83 4.06 -6.74
C GLU A 103 14.25 3.26 -7.91
N SER A 104 12.94 3.28 -8.08
CA SER A 104 12.29 2.59 -9.19
C SER A 104 12.63 3.20 -10.54
N TYR A 105 12.83 4.53 -10.61
CA TYR A 105 13.24 5.23 -11.82
C TYR A 105 14.56 4.71 -12.38
N ARG A 106 15.49 4.31 -11.52
CA ARG A 106 16.78 3.75 -11.94
C ARG A 106 16.62 2.47 -12.77
N LYS A 107 15.56 1.71 -12.50
CA LYS A 107 15.27 0.44 -13.20
C LYS A 107 14.34 0.65 -14.38
N THR A 108 13.35 1.52 -14.24
CA THR A 108 12.32 1.78 -15.24
C THR A 108 11.95 3.26 -15.22
N PRO A 109 12.32 4.05 -16.25
CA PRO A 109 12.00 5.49 -16.28
C PRO A 109 10.53 5.81 -16.08
N ASN A 110 9.62 4.96 -16.54
CA ASN A 110 8.18 5.16 -16.39
C ASN A 110 7.71 5.13 -14.93
N ALA A 111 8.52 4.66 -14.00
CA ALA A 111 8.21 4.67 -12.58
C ALA A 111 7.94 6.08 -12.03
N VAL A 112 8.48 7.12 -12.68
CA VAL A 112 8.23 8.51 -12.30
C VAL A 112 6.76 8.93 -12.47
N LEU A 113 6.00 8.18 -13.25
CA LEU A 113 4.58 8.45 -13.50
C LEU A 113 3.67 7.85 -12.43
N SER A 114 4.19 7.07 -11.49
CA SER A 114 3.42 6.59 -10.35
C SER A 114 3.07 7.77 -9.45
N ARG A 115 1.77 7.88 -9.09
CA ARG A 115 1.26 8.91 -8.19
C ARG A 115 0.98 8.40 -6.80
N GLY A 116 1.49 7.21 -6.47
CA GLY A 116 1.30 6.58 -5.17
C GLY A 116 1.75 7.48 -4.01
N VAL A 117 0.96 7.45 -2.93
CA VAL A 117 1.23 8.24 -1.72
C VAL A 117 1.39 7.32 -0.52
N SER A 118 1.97 7.86 0.55
CA SER A 118 2.07 7.19 1.84
C SER A 118 1.57 8.13 2.91
N VAL A 119 0.66 7.63 3.74
CA VAL A 119 -0.06 8.46 4.70
C VAL A 119 -0.25 7.71 6.01
N MET A 120 -0.68 8.45 7.03
CA MET A 120 -1.19 7.88 8.27
C MET A 120 -2.66 8.22 8.42
N ARG A 121 -3.41 7.25 8.91
CA ARG A 121 -4.74 7.46 9.48
C ARG A 121 -4.74 6.87 10.88
N ASP A 122 -4.93 7.72 11.90
CA ASP A 122 -4.77 7.33 13.29
C ASP A 122 -3.42 6.61 13.48
N ASN A 123 -3.39 5.38 13.94
CA ASN A 123 -2.17 4.60 14.13
C ASN A 123 -1.87 3.63 12.97
N THR A 124 -2.52 3.82 11.83
CA THR A 124 -2.32 2.99 10.64
C THR A 124 -1.47 3.71 9.60
N LEU A 125 -0.39 3.05 9.17
CA LEU A 125 0.43 3.50 8.05
C LEU A 125 -0.14 2.89 6.77
N ILE A 126 -0.46 3.72 5.78
CA ILE A 126 -1.00 3.28 4.49
C ILE A 126 -0.01 3.63 3.39
N ILE A 127 0.45 2.64 2.64
CA ILE A 127 1.41 2.82 1.54
C ILE A 127 0.80 2.31 0.25
N ASN A 128 0.73 3.20 -0.76
CA ASN A 128 0.35 2.79 -2.11
C ASN A 128 1.55 2.21 -2.85
N LEU A 129 1.37 1.04 -3.44
CA LEU A 129 2.36 0.37 -4.29
C LEU A 129 1.84 0.33 -5.73
N PRO A 130 2.75 0.25 -6.72
CA PRO A 130 2.34 0.15 -8.12
C PRO A 130 1.57 -1.14 -8.41
N GLY A 131 0.99 -1.23 -9.62
CA GLY A 131 0.13 -2.36 -9.97
C GLY A 131 0.86 -3.57 -10.55
N SER A 132 2.08 -3.43 -11.09
CA SER A 132 2.77 -4.58 -11.69
C SER A 132 3.51 -5.40 -10.64
N PRO A 133 3.49 -6.74 -10.74
CA PRO A 133 4.19 -7.60 -9.78
C PRO A 133 5.69 -7.31 -9.66
N LYS A 134 6.35 -7.00 -10.77
CA LYS A 134 7.77 -6.66 -10.77
C LYS A 134 8.04 -5.38 -9.98
N ALA A 135 7.25 -4.32 -10.24
CA ALA A 135 7.41 -3.05 -9.54
C ALA A 135 7.05 -3.18 -8.05
N VAL A 136 6.03 -3.97 -7.71
CA VAL A 136 5.69 -4.28 -6.33
C VAL A 136 6.87 -4.93 -5.61
N ARG A 137 7.50 -5.93 -6.24
CA ARG A 137 8.66 -6.61 -5.65
C ARG A 137 9.79 -5.63 -5.34
N GLU A 138 10.10 -4.77 -6.30
CA GLU A 138 11.15 -3.75 -6.16
C GLU A 138 10.83 -2.76 -5.02
N CYS A 139 9.58 -2.32 -4.94
CA CYS A 139 9.13 -1.41 -3.88
C CYS A 139 9.14 -2.09 -2.51
N MET A 140 8.71 -3.34 -2.42
CA MET A 140 8.71 -4.09 -1.17
C MET A 140 10.11 -4.26 -0.60
N GLU A 141 11.12 -4.52 -1.45
CA GLU A 141 12.50 -4.61 -1.01
C GLU A 141 12.95 -3.32 -0.31
N ILE A 142 12.48 -2.17 -0.78
CA ILE A 142 12.81 -0.88 -0.20
C ILE A 142 12.09 -0.67 1.15
N ILE A 143 10.77 -0.87 1.18
CA ILE A 143 9.99 -0.53 2.38
C ILE A 143 10.27 -1.47 3.55
N LEU A 144 10.62 -2.72 3.29
CA LEU A 144 10.90 -3.68 4.36
C LEU A 144 12.12 -3.27 5.21
N GLU A 145 13.01 -2.45 4.66
CA GLU A 145 14.18 -1.96 5.39
C GLU A 145 13.81 -1.05 6.57
N PHE A 146 12.71 -0.28 6.45
CA PHE A 146 12.36 0.71 7.48
C PHE A 146 10.97 0.50 8.09
N LEU A 147 10.15 -0.39 7.53
CA LEU A 147 8.75 -0.53 7.93
C LEU A 147 8.56 -0.87 9.42
N PRO A 148 9.31 -1.83 10.00
CA PRO A 148 9.18 -2.09 11.44
C PRO A 148 9.49 -0.87 12.30
N HIS A 149 10.53 -0.11 11.94
CA HIS A 149 10.90 1.10 12.67
C HIS A 149 9.80 2.18 12.57
N ALA A 150 9.20 2.33 11.38
CA ALA A 150 8.10 3.27 11.18
C ALA A 150 6.91 2.93 12.09
N VAL A 151 6.57 1.64 12.20
CA VAL A 151 5.50 1.17 13.08
C VAL A 151 5.82 1.47 14.54
N ASP A 152 7.05 1.23 14.98
CA ASP A 152 7.48 1.54 16.34
C ASP A 152 7.33 3.05 16.64
N MET A 153 7.74 3.90 15.71
CA MET A 153 7.59 5.36 15.86
C MET A 153 6.14 5.79 16.02
N ILE A 154 5.24 5.21 15.22
CA ILE A 154 3.81 5.53 15.26
C ILE A 154 3.22 5.20 16.64
N HIS A 155 3.73 4.15 17.29
CA HIS A 155 3.28 3.75 18.62
C HIS A 155 4.08 4.38 19.77
N GLY A 156 4.86 5.41 19.47
CA GLY A 156 5.61 6.18 20.48
C GLY A 156 6.96 5.59 20.89
N GLY A 157 7.39 4.54 20.19
CA GLY A 157 8.73 3.98 20.34
C GLY A 157 9.75 4.68 19.43
N GLY A 158 10.94 4.11 19.30
CA GLY A 158 11.88 4.50 18.26
C GLY A 158 12.80 5.69 18.57
N HIS A 159 12.69 6.30 19.73
CA HIS A 159 13.59 7.38 20.16
C HIS A 159 14.09 7.16 21.57
#